data_aa06e363d7424765e861bb9e294fddff
#
_entry.id   aa06e363d7424765e861bb9e294fddff
#
_cell.length_a   1.000
_cell.length_b   1.000
_cell.length_c   1.000
_cell.angle_alpha   90.00
_cell.angle_beta   90.00
_cell.angle_gamma   90.00
#
_symmetry.space_group_name_H-M   'P 1'
#
loop_
_entity.id
_entity.type
_entity.pdbx_description
1 polymer ?
#
loop_
_entity_poly.entity_id
_entity_poly.type
_entity_poly.pdbx_seq_one_letter_code
_entity_poly.pdbx_strand_id
1 'polypeptide(L)'
;MIKFAQALDQTDRSARHILLGNGFSQSWNHETFNYKYLFEKANFGVRDAVIKSIFQKFETYDFETVMFKMLASADVLESYRGDPTLIEQIRTDTEILKESLIQVITDCHPTLPSRVSDEEYEMARHFLYEFKKIFTLNYDLLMYWARNKSDIEPEAFKTDDGFRWPETWSAYREDVHQQVFFLHGALHLYDNGVSIKKHAYDEDAEVSIVSQVRMNLRNNKFPLFVSEPTHFKKSEKIKHNPYLDYCFRQLKQLNGDMFIFGHSFDESDKHIFDELKNSSVNRFYVSIYGNENSEHNLRTIANARTFLAPKDVVFFSAESTPIWRVA
;
A
#
# COMPACT_ATOMS: atom_id res chain seq x y z
N MET A 1 -0.71 -15.08 20.46
CA MET A 1 -0.51 -15.17 19.00
C MET A 1 0.18 -16.47 18.61
N ILE A 2 -0.08 -17.02 17.39
CA ILE A 2 0.65 -18.17 16.84
C ILE A 2 1.86 -17.69 16.02
N LYS A 3 2.78 -18.60 15.64
CA LYS A 3 3.86 -18.28 14.68
C LYS A 3 3.35 -18.33 13.24
N PHE A 4 4.01 -17.62 12.33
CA PHE A 4 3.67 -17.61 10.89
C PHE A 4 3.66 -19.03 10.29
N ALA A 5 4.67 -19.86 10.57
CA ALA A 5 4.70 -21.25 10.11
C ALA A 5 3.46 -22.04 10.57
N GLN A 6 3.01 -21.87 11.81
CA GLN A 6 1.79 -22.51 12.31
C GLN A 6 0.52 -22.02 11.59
N ALA A 7 0.50 -20.75 11.16
CA ALA A 7 -0.60 -20.22 10.34
C ALA A 7 -0.59 -20.85 8.94
N LEU A 8 0.60 -21.03 8.34
CA LEU A 8 0.74 -21.71 7.05
C LEU A 8 0.28 -23.18 7.12
N ASP A 9 0.64 -23.91 8.18
CA ASP A 9 0.27 -25.31 8.39
C ASP A 9 -1.26 -25.55 8.48
N GLN A 10 -2.02 -24.50 8.84
CA GLN A 10 -3.48 -24.54 8.96
C GLN A 10 -4.22 -24.25 7.63
N THR A 11 -3.51 -23.97 6.55
CA THR A 11 -4.10 -23.45 5.31
C THR A 11 -3.57 -24.18 4.08
N ASP A 12 -4.39 -24.25 3.03
CA ASP A 12 -3.97 -24.79 1.73
C ASP A 12 -3.33 -23.69 0.88
N ARG A 13 -2.08 -23.89 0.47
CA ARG A 13 -1.34 -22.97 -0.40
C ARG A 13 -2.09 -22.63 -1.70
N SER A 14 -2.82 -23.59 -2.28
CA SER A 14 -3.57 -23.39 -3.53
C SER A 14 -4.73 -22.39 -3.40
N ALA A 15 -5.19 -22.15 -2.16
CA ALA A 15 -6.29 -21.26 -1.82
C ALA A 15 -5.89 -20.17 -0.80
N ARG A 16 -4.59 -19.88 -0.68
CA ARG A 16 -4.04 -18.89 0.25
C ARG A 16 -3.76 -17.58 -0.47
N HIS A 17 -4.21 -16.46 0.10
CA HIS A 17 -4.05 -15.11 -0.44
C HIS A 17 -3.45 -14.19 0.61
N ILE A 18 -2.89 -13.05 0.17
CA ILE A 18 -2.33 -12.05 1.09
C ILE A 18 -2.67 -10.62 0.70
N LEU A 19 -2.92 -9.78 1.72
CA LEU A 19 -2.93 -8.33 1.64
C LEU A 19 -1.69 -7.78 2.36
N LEU A 20 -0.90 -7.01 1.64
CA LEU A 20 0.30 -6.34 2.15
C LEU A 20 -0.01 -4.89 2.47
N GLY A 21 0.21 -4.49 3.73
CA GLY A 21 0.28 -3.10 4.16
C GLY A 21 1.72 -2.64 4.35
N ASN A 22 1.89 -1.42 4.83
CA ASN A 22 3.18 -0.75 4.94
C ASN A 22 4.23 -1.50 5.79
N GLY A 23 3.79 -2.35 6.73
CA GLY A 23 4.70 -3.20 7.51
C GLY A 23 5.55 -4.15 6.68
N PHE A 24 5.13 -4.50 5.44
CA PHE A 24 5.96 -5.27 4.53
C PHE A 24 7.22 -4.48 4.12
N SER A 25 7.08 -3.21 3.78
CA SER A 25 8.20 -2.35 3.39
C SER A 25 9.01 -1.89 4.60
N GLN A 26 8.35 -1.61 5.73
CA GLN A 26 9.02 -1.31 7.00
C GLN A 26 9.86 -2.47 7.54
N SER A 27 9.49 -3.73 7.25
CA SER A 27 10.30 -4.88 7.67
C SER A 27 11.64 -4.98 6.92
N TRP A 28 11.77 -4.37 5.75
CA TRP A 28 13.04 -4.15 5.06
C TRP A 28 13.80 -2.98 5.67
N ASN A 29 13.18 -1.80 5.75
CA ASN A 29 13.78 -0.60 6.34
C ASN A 29 12.72 0.26 7.04
N HIS A 30 12.63 0.11 8.36
CA HIS A 30 11.66 0.82 9.17
C HIS A 30 11.87 2.35 9.12
N GLU A 31 13.11 2.82 9.07
CA GLU A 31 13.40 4.26 9.06
C GLU A 31 12.88 4.92 7.78
N THR A 32 13.11 4.31 6.62
CA THR A 32 12.72 4.86 5.31
C THR A 32 11.22 4.89 5.08
N PHE A 33 10.49 3.89 5.59
CA PHE A 33 9.06 3.71 5.28
C PHE A 33 8.12 4.07 6.44
N ASN A 34 8.57 4.80 7.47
CA ASN A 34 7.68 5.28 8.51
C ASN A 34 7.24 6.75 8.25
N TYR A 35 6.03 7.08 8.69
CA TYR A 35 5.45 8.41 8.47
C TYR A 35 6.24 9.56 9.10
N LYS A 36 6.90 9.33 10.25
CA LYS A 36 7.72 10.36 10.90
C LYS A 36 8.90 10.75 10.02
N TYR A 37 9.62 9.77 9.47
CA TYR A 37 10.73 10.02 8.56
C TYR A 37 10.26 10.72 7.28
N LEU A 38 9.15 10.27 6.68
CA LEU A 38 8.57 10.92 5.51
C LEU A 38 8.21 12.38 5.80
N PHE A 39 7.59 12.66 6.96
CA PHE A 39 7.28 14.04 7.38
C PHE A 39 8.54 14.91 7.55
N GLU A 40 9.60 14.39 8.18
CA GLU A 40 10.86 15.11 8.36
C GLU A 40 11.54 15.45 7.03
N LYS A 41 11.37 14.64 6.00
CA LYS A 41 11.92 14.84 4.66
C LYS A 41 10.99 15.61 3.72
N ALA A 42 9.70 15.68 4.01
CA ALA A 42 8.73 16.36 3.16
C ALA A 42 9.00 17.87 3.09
N ASN A 43 8.80 18.43 1.90
CA ASN A 43 8.89 19.85 1.62
C ASN A 43 7.55 20.36 1.07
N PHE A 44 6.90 21.23 1.80
CA PHE A 44 5.60 21.79 1.42
C PHE A 44 5.74 23.19 0.77
N GLY A 45 6.93 23.52 0.24
CA GLY A 45 7.21 24.77 -0.44
C GLY A 45 6.95 26.01 0.46
N VAL A 46 6.30 27.02 -0.09
CA VAL A 46 5.97 28.26 0.64
C VAL A 46 4.99 28.03 1.80
N ARG A 47 4.34 26.87 1.85
CA ARG A 47 3.39 26.48 2.91
C ARG A 47 4.01 25.62 4.02
N ASP A 48 5.32 25.37 3.96
CA ASP A 48 6.01 24.42 4.85
C ASP A 48 5.76 24.72 6.34
N ALA A 49 5.92 25.95 6.77
CA ALA A 49 5.73 26.33 8.17
C ALA A 49 4.28 26.13 8.66
N VAL A 50 3.29 26.43 7.82
CA VAL A 50 1.87 26.29 8.14
C VAL A 50 1.49 24.83 8.24
N ILE A 51 1.84 24.04 7.23
CA ILE A 51 1.49 22.61 7.17
C ILE A 51 2.19 21.86 8.31
N LYS A 52 3.48 22.08 8.56
CA LYS A 52 4.19 21.47 9.69
C LYS A 52 3.57 21.82 11.04
N SER A 53 3.11 23.07 11.21
CA SER A 53 2.38 23.49 12.42
C SER A 53 1.05 22.72 12.59
N ILE A 54 0.37 22.38 11.50
CA ILE A 54 -0.87 21.57 11.55
C ILE A 54 -0.58 20.14 12.02
N PHE A 55 0.47 19.50 11.50
CA PHE A 55 0.92 18.19 12.00
C PHE A 55 1.20 18.21 13.52
N GLN A 56 1.92 19.23 13.99
CA GLN A 56 2.23 19.39 15.41
C GLN A 56 0.97 19.58 16.27
N LYS A 57 0.01 20.41 15.82
CA LYS A 57 -1.26 20.62 16.54
C LYS A 57 -2.12 19.37 16.61
N PHE A 58 -2.04 18.51 15.61
CA PHE A 58 -2.77 17.23 15.58
C PHE A 58 -2.00 16.06 16.20
N GLU A 59 -0.77 16.33 16.68
CA GLU A 59 0.09 15.34 17.35
C GLU A 59 0.22 14.02 16.55
N THR A 60 0.37 14.13 15.22
CA THR A 60 0.48 12.99 14.33
C THR A 60 1.48 13.25 13.20
N TYR A 61 2.01 12.18 12.62
CA TYR A 61 2.81 12.20 11.39
C TYR A 61 2.07 11.54 10.22
N ASP A 62 0.83 11.11 10.42
CA ASP A 62 0.00 10.49 9.40
C ASP A 62 -0.59 11.54 8.47
N PHE A 63 -0.13 11.55 7.22
CA PHE A 63 -0.55 12.48 6.17
C PHE A 63 -2.04 12.37 5.85
N GLU A 64 -2.59 11.16 5.80
CA GLU A 64 -4.01 10.96 5.50
C GLU A 64 -4.91 11.50 6.62
N THR A 65 -4.53 11.28 7.87
CA THR A 65 -5.21 11.85 9.03
C THR A 65 -5.19 13.38 9.00
N VAL A 66 -4.06 13.98 8.64
CA VAL A 66 -3.95 15.46 8.55
C VAL A 66 -4.80 15.98 7.41
N MET A 67 -4.76 15.39 6.22
CA MET A 67 -5.63 15.74 5.09
C MET A 67 -7.11 15.66 5.46
N PHE A 68 -7.52 14.60 6.15
CA PHE A 68 -8.89 14.44 6.61
C PHE A 68 -9.34 15.60 7.53
N LYS A 69 -8.53 15.91 8.55
CA LYS A 69 -8.82 16.99 9.50
C LYS A 69 -8.86 18.36 8.83
N MET A 70 -7.98 18.62 7.86
CA MET A 70 -7.96 19.86 7.09
C MET A 70 -9.24 20.02 6.26
N LEU A 71 -9.63 18.99 5.51
CA LEU A 71 -10.86 19.03 4.71
C LEU A 71 -12.11 19.14 5.59
N ALA A 72 -12.19 18.40 6.69
CA ALA A 72 -13.28 18.52 7.65
C ALA A 72 -13.36 19.95 8.25
N SER A 73 -12.20 20.58 8.51
CA SER A 73 -12.16 21.98 8.97
C SER A 73 -12.67 22.96 7.91
N ALA A 74 -12.33 22.75 6.63
CA ALA A 74 -12.85 23.57 5.53
C ALA A 74 -14.38 23.44 5.42
N ASP A 75 -14.93 22.22 5.50
CA ASP A 75 -16.37 21.96 5.43
C ASP A 75 -17.14 22.59 6.62
N VAL A 76 -16.54 22.55 7.82
CA VAL A 76 -17.10 23.24 9.00
C VAL A 76 -17.12 24.77 8.78
N LEU A 77 -16.00 25.35 8.36
CA LEU A 77 -15.91 26.79 8.07
C LEU A 77 -16.93 27.23 7.01
N GLU A 78 -17.10 26.44 5.95
CA GLU A 78 -18.09 26.68 4.89
C GLU A 78 -19.53 26.68 5.46
N SER A 79 -19.84 25.72 6.31
CA SER A 79 -21.15 25.62 6.97
C SER A 79 -21.44 26.81 7.87
N TYR A 80 -20.43 27.39 8.51
CA TYR A 80 -20.53 28.62 9.31
C TYR A 80 -20.41 29.92 8.49
N ARG A 81 -20.38 29.82 7.14
CA ARG A 81 -20.18 30.98 6.24
C ARG A 81 -18.87 31.74 6.54
N GLY A 82 -17.80 30.99 6.86
CA GLY A 82 -16.47 31.53 7.07
C GLY A 82 -15.89 32.18 5.82
N ASP A 83 -14.69 32.74 5.96
CA ASP A 83 -14.00 33.41 4.85
C ASP A 83 -13.77 32.41 3.69
N PRO A 84 -14.34 32.66 2.49
CA PRO A 84 -14.14 31.77 1.33
C PRO A 84 -12.68 31.63 0.92
N THR A 85 -11.88 32.69 1.10
CA THR A 85 -10.45 32.69 0.75
C THR A 85 -9.68 31.71 1.66
N LEU A 86 -9.99 31.70 2.96
CA LEU A 86 -9.40 30.76 3.91
C LEU A 86 -9.81 29.31 3.62
N ILE A 87 -11.09 29.09 3.30
CA ILE A 87 -11.60 27.77 2.95
C ILE A 87 -10.87 27.21 1.73
N GLU A 88 -10.74 27.99 0.66
CA GLU A 88 -10.02 27.62 -0.55
C GLU A 88 -8.53 27.38 -0.28
N GLN A 89 -7.92 28.21 0.58
CA GLN A 89 -6.51 28.02 0.97
C GLN A 89 -6.31 26.68 1.70
N ILE A 90 -7.22 26.27 2.59
CA ILE A 90 -7.13 24.97 3.29
C ILE A 90 -7.25 23.81 2.29
N ARG A 91 -8.15 23.91 1.32
CA ARG A 91 -8.30 22.92 0.25
C ARG A 91 -7.03 22.81 -0.60
N THR A 92 -6.48 23.96 -1.00
CA THR A 92 -5.20 24.02 -1.75
C THR A 92 -4.04 23.44 -0.94
N ASP A 93 -3.92 23.77 0.33
CA ASP A 93 -2.88 23.20 1.22
C ASP A 93 -3.03 21.67 1.36
N THR A 94 -4.24 21.14 1.29
CA THR A 94 -4.48 19.70 1.32
C THR A 94 -3.96 19.02 0.04
N GLU A 95 -4.13 19.63 -1.13
CA GLU A 95 -3.56 19.09 -2.38
C GLU A 95 -2.02 19.18 -2.36
N ILE A 96 -1.44 20.28 -1.86
CA ILE A 96 0.02 20.40 -1.65
C ILE A 96 0.54 19.26 -0.75
N LEU A 97 -0.18 18.95 0.33
CA LEU A 97 0.16 17.88 1.25
C LEU A 97 0.17 16.51 0.55
N LYS A 98 -0.83 16.24 -0.28
CA LYS A 98 -0.96 15.03 -1.07
C LYS A 98 0.18 14.87 -2.08
N GLU A 99 0.45 15.91 -2.86
CA GLU A 99 1.55 15.92 -3.83
C GLU A 99 2.91 15.73 -3.15
N SER A 100 3.11 16.38 -2.01
CA SER A 100 4.34 16.26 -1.21
C SER A 100 4.53 14.85 -0.64
N LEU A 101 3.44 14.14 -0.30
CA LEU A 101 3.52 12.74 0.12
C LEU A 101 4.06 11.86 -1.01
N ILE A 102 3.54 12.02 -2.23
CA ILE A 102 4.03 11.26 -3.41
C ILE A 102 5.50 11.58 -3.67
N GLN A 103 5.87 12.86 -3.62
CA GLN A 103 7.24 13.30 -3.85
C GLN A 103 8.19 12.72 -2.80
N VAL A 104 7.87 12.80 -1.52
CA VAL A 104 8.74 12.32 -0.46
C VAL A 104 8.89 10.79 -0.46
N ILE A 105 7.83 10.05 -0.74
CA ILE A 105 7.93 8.59 -0.91
C ILE A 105 8.91 8.27 -2.06
N THR A 106 8.78 8.96 -3.19
CA THR A 106 9.65 8.78 -4.35
C THR A 106 11.11 9.13 -4.04
N ASP A 107 11.34 10.20 -3.28
CA ASP A 107 12.70 10.68 -2.94
C ASP A 107 13.39 9.81 -1.90
N CYS A 108 12.63 9.27 -0.94
CA CYS A 108 13.15 8.35 0.08
C CYS A 108 13.31 6.92 -0.44
N HIS A 109 12.62 6.54 -1.52
CA HIS A 109 12.72 5.20 -2.08
C HIS A 109 14.15 4.93 -2.61
N PRO A 110 14.71 3.72 -2.40
CA PRO A 110 15.96 3.33 -3.03
C PRO A 110 15.89 3.53 -4.56
N THR A 111 16.90 4.21 -5.12
CA THR A 111 16.85 4.55 -6.55
C THR A 111 17.00 3.33 -7.45
N LEU A 112 17.77 2.34 -7.01
CA LEU A 112 18.09 1.13 -7.79
C LEU A 112 17.69 -0.13 -7.02
N PRO A 113 17.24 -1.18 -7.71
CA PRO A 113 16.97 -2.49 -7.13
C PRO A 113 18.19 -3.09 -6.40
N SER A 114 19.39 -2.82 -6.86
CA SER A 114 20.66 -3.31 -6.27
C SER A 114 20.95 -2.77 -4.86
N ARG A 115 20.11 -1.90 -4.30
CA ARG A 115 20.17 -1.48 -2.89
C ARG A 115 19.59 -2.51 -1.92
N VAL A 116 18.84 -3.46 -2.44
CA VAL A 116 18.35 -4.64 -1.73
C VAL A 116 19.25 -5.81 -2.14
N SER A 117 19.75 -6.59 -1.20
CA SER A 117 20.63 -7.72 -1.52
C SER A 117 19.85 -8.88 -2.14
N ASP A 118 20.55 -9.77 -2.84
CA ASP A 118 19.92 -10.93 -3.46
C ASP A 118 19.34 -11.87 -2.38
N GLU A 119 19.99 -12.02 -1.24
CA GLU A 119 19.48 -12.81 -0.10
C GLU A 119 18.18 -12.21 0.47
N GLU A 120 18.08 -10.88 0.57
CA GLU A 120 16.84 -10.21 1.00
C GLU A 120 15.73 -10.44 -0.03
N TYR A 121 16.03 -10.36 -1.33
CA TYR A 121 15.08 -10.67 -2.39
C TYR A 121 14.62 -12.13 -2.37
N GLU A 122 15.53 -13.09 -2.18
CA GLU A 122 15.19 -14.52 -2.07
C GLU A 122 14.23 -14.75 -0.90
N MET A 123 14.53 -14.19 0.27
CA MET A 123 13.65 -14.30 1.44
C MET A 123 12.26 -13.73 1.16
N ALA A 124 12.20 -12.50 0.61
CA ALA A 124 10.93 -11.88 0.26
C ALA A 124 10.16 -12.69 -0.79
N ARG A 125 10.85 -13.25 -1.79
CA ARG A 125 10.25 -14.08 -2.84
C ARG A 125 9.72 -15.40 -2.27
N HIS A 126 10.45 -16.09 -1.40
CA HIS A 126 9.97 -17.28 -0.70
C HIS A 126 8.71 -17.01 0.10
N PHE A 127 8.68 -15.90 0.84
CA PHE A 127 7.48 -15.46 1.54
C PHE A 127 6.30 -15.23 0.59
N LEU A 128 6.50 -14.46 -0.48
CA LEU A 128 5.45 -14.15 -1.46
C LEU A 128 4.98 -15.40 -2.21
N TYR A 129 5.86 -16.39 -2.40
CA TYR A 129 5.55 -17.64 -3.09
C TYR A 129 4.52 -18.51 -2.35
N GLU A 130 4.30 -18.28 -1.07
CA GLU A 130 3.27 -18.97 -0.28
C GLU A 130 1.83 -18.59 -0.68
N PHE A 131 1.63 -17.56 -1.52
CA PHE A 131 0.31 -16.99 -1.80
C PHE A 131 -0.03 -17.03 -3.29
N LYS A 132 -1.30 -17.37 -3.60
CA LYS A 132 -1.81 -17.41 -4.98
C LYS A 132 -2.18 -16.04 -5.51
N LYS A 133 -2.77 -15.18 -4.68
CA LYS A 133 -3.08 -13.79 -5.03
C LYS A 133 -2.46 -12.87 -3.99
N ILE A 134 -1.74 -11.86 -4.47
CA ILE A 134 -1.16 -10.80 -3.66
C ILE A 134 -1.91 -9.52 -3.94
N PHE A 135 -2.42 -8.91 -2.90
CA PHE A 135 -2.96 -7.57 -2.89
C PHE A 135 -2.02 -6.67 -2.12
N THR A 136 -1.78 -5.46 -2.60
CA THR A 136 -0.95 -4.49 -1.88
C THR A 136 -1.60 -3.12 -1.83
N LEU A 137 -1.46 -2.47 -0.69
CA LEU A 137 -1.80 -1.06 -0.46
C LEU A 137 -0.56 -0.16 -0.53
N ASN A 138 0.63 -0.77 -0.62
CA ASN A 138 1.89 -0.06 -0.64
C ASN A 138 2.14 0.58 -2.00
N TYR A 139 2.65 1.79 -1.97
CA TYR A 139 3.00 2.56 -3.16
C TYR A 139 4.40 2.28 -3.68
N ASP A 140 5.29 1.79 -2.79
CA ASP A 140 6.70 1.54 -3.09
C ASP A 140 6.94 0.39 -4.07
N LEU A 141 8.20 0.25 -4.50
CA LEU A 141 8.58 -0.73 -5.51
C LEU A 141 9.14 -2.05 -4.93
N LEU A 142 9.28 -2.19 -3.61
CA LEU A 142 10.00 -3.33 -3.03
C LEU A 142 9.36 -4.66 -3.39
N MET A 143 8.03 -4.79 -3.26
CA MET A 143 7.31 -6.00 -3.66
C MET A 143 7.41 -6.23 -5.17
N TYR A 144 7.29 -5.18 -5.98
CA TYR A 144 7.41 -5.25 -7.44
C TYR A 144 8.82 -5.69 -7.86
N TRP A 145 9.86 -5.18 -7.23
CA TRP A 145 11.24 -5.59 -7.46
C TRP A 145 11.48 -7.04 -7.05
N ALA A 146 11.10 -7.45 -5.83
CA ALA A 146 11.24 -8.82 -5.36
C ALA A 146 10.58 -9.85 -6.29
N ARG A 147 9.48 -9.44 -6.94
CA ARG A 147 8.76 -10.27 -7.90
C ARG A 147 9.45 -10.41 -9.26
N ASN A 148 10.14 -9.37 -9.72
CA ASN A 148 10.69 -9.28 -11.07
C ASN A 148 12.21 -9.44 -11.14
N LYS A 149 12.92 -9.48 -10.00
CA LYS A 149 14.37 -9.72 -9.94
C LYS A 149 14.69 -11.05 -10.62
N SER A 150 15.66 -11.06 -11.56
CA SER A 150 16.15 -12.26 -12.21
C SER A 150 17.16 -13.02 -11.33
N ASP A 151 17.47 -14.23 -11.73
CA ASP A 151 18.55 -15.07 -11.20
C ASP A 151 18.54 -15.30 -9.68
N ILE A 152 17.35 -15.30 -9.05
CA ILE A 152 17.14 -15.63 -7.64
C ILE A 152 16.02 -16.67 -7.47
N GLU A 153 16.08 -17.42 -6.37
CA GLU A 153 15.09 -18.45 -6.04
C GLU A 153 13.79 -17.84 -5.42
N PRO A 154 12.63 -18.47 -5.64
CA PRO A 154 12.39 -19.56 -6.60
C PRO A 154 12.32 -19.04 -8.05
N GLU A 155 13.13 -19.60 -8.96
CA GLU A 155 13.21 -19.14 -10.35
C GLU A 155 11.91 -19.32 -11.15
N ALA A 156 11.29 -20.47 -11.04
CA ALA A 156 10.12 -20.86 -11.85
C ALA A 156 8.82 -20.17 -11.44
N PHE A 157 8.84 -18.86 -11.24
CA PHE A 157 7.77 -18.12 -10.63
C PHE A 157 6.97 -17.30 -11.64
N LYS A 158 6.00 -17.92 -12.30
CA LYS A 158 5.10 -17.22 -13.23
C LYS A 158 4.11 -16.35 -12.49
N THR A 159 4.21 -15.05 -12.69
CA THR A 159 3.28 -14.09 -12.10
C THR A 159 2.67 -13.19 -13.14
N ASP A 160 1.54 -12.58 -12.78
CA ASP A 160 0.81 -11.66 -13.62
C ASP A 160 0.27 -10.48 -12.81
N ASP A 161 0.54 -9.27 -13.29
CA ASP A 161 -0.01 -8.01 -12.78
C ASP A 161 -1.01 -7.37 -13.74
N GLY A 162 -1.41 -8.10 -14.79
CA GLY A 162 -2.40 -7.65 -15.78
C GLY A 162 -1.84 -6.77 -16.90
N PHE A 163 -0.55 -6.43 -16.88
CA PHE A 163 0.07 -5.61 -17.92
C PHE A 163 0.69 -6.45 -19.06
N ARG A 164 0.61 -5.92 -20.30
CA ARG A 164 1.12 -6.54 -21.52
C ARG A 164 1.89 -5.51 -22.34
N TRP A 165 2.77 -6.03 -23.19
CA TRP A 165 3.48 -5.17 -24.15
C TRP A 165 2.50 -4.37 -25.03
N PRO A 166 2.70 -3.06 -25.21
CA PRO A 166 3.73 -2.18 -24.61
C PRO A 166 3.31 -1.62 -23.24
N GLU A 167 3.51 -2.38 -22.17
CA GLU A 167 3.32 -2.05 -20.75
C GLU A 167 1.93 -1.46 -20.44
N THR A 168 0.91 -1.95 -21.14
CA THR A 168 -0.46 -1.49 -20.99
C THR A 168 -1.29 -2.51 -20.24
N TRP A 169 -2.09 -2.05 -19.29
CA TRP A 169 -3.04 -2.92 -18.61
C TRP A 169 -4.11 -3.43 -19.58
N SER A 170 -4.37 -4.73 -19.51
CA SER A 170 -5.39 -5.37 -20.33
C SER A 170 -6.21 -6.40 -19.55
N ALA A 171 -5.66 -7.59 -19.31
CA ALA A 171 -6.34 -8.68 -18.61
C ALA A 171 -5.35 -9.57 -17.88
N TYR A 172 -5.81 -10.15 -16.78
CA TYR A 172 -5.03 -11.14 -16.02
C TYR A 172 -5.12 -12.53 -16.67
N ARG A 173 -4.02 -13.26 -16.59
CA ARG A 173 -3.94 -14.68 -17.01
C ARG A 173 -4.35 -15.57 -15.85
N GLU A 174 -5.01 -16.69 -16.17
CA GLU A 174 -5.39 -17.70 -15.18
C GLU A 174 -4.33 -18.80 -15.04
N ASP A 175 -3.50 -19.00 -16.09
CA ASP A 175 -2.47 -20.05 -16.20
C ASP A 175 -1.14 -19.64 -15.52
N VAL A 176 -1.20 -18.81 -14.47
CA VAL A 176 -0.04 -18.35 -13.72
C VAL A 176 -0.05 -18.86 -12.29
N HIS A 177 1.12 -18.95 -11.67
CA HIS A 177 1.24 -19.35 -10.28
C HIS A 177 0.66 -18.30 -9.33
N GLN A 178 0.74 -17.02 -9.70
CA GLN A 178 0.37 -15.92 -8.83
C GLN A 178 -0.12 -14.71 -9.62
N GLN A 179 -1.14 -14.04 -9.07
CA GLN A 179 -1.64 -12.74 -9.55
C GLN A 179 -1.35 -11.65 -8.53
N VAL A 180 -1.00 -10.46 -9.00
CA VAL A 180 -0.64 -9.30 -8.16
C VAL A 180 -1.56 -8.12 -8.46
N PHE A 181 -2.14 -7.52 -7.42
CA PHE A 181 -3.14 -6.46 -7.51
C PHE A 181 -2.70 -5.25 -6.65
N PHE A 182 -2.51 -4.10 -7.30
CA PHE A 182 -2.14 -2.84 -6.63
C PHE A 182 -3.42 -2.03 -6.33
N LEU A 183 -4.00 -2.23 -5.15
CA LEU A 183 -5.32 -1.68 -4.79
C LEU A 183 -5.34 -0.15 -4.67
N HIS A 184 -4.24 0.44 -4.23
CA HIS A 184 -4.08 1.88 -4.11
C HIS A 184 -3.17 2.49 -5.18
N GLY A 185 -2.89 1.73 -6.25
CA GLY A 185 -1.90 2.11 -7.24
C GLY A 185 -0.47 1.82 -6.77
N ALA A 186 0.52 2.38 -7.45
CA ALA A 186 1.94 2.27 -7.10
C ALA A 186 2.78 3.28 -7.88
N LEU A 187 4.01 3.56 -7.43
CA LEU A 187 4.93 4.50 -8.06
C LEU A 187 5.19 4.20 -9.55
N HIS A 188 5.19 2.92 -9.94
CA HIS A 188 5.46 2.52 -11.34
C HIS A 188 4.22 2.52 -12.23
N LEU A 189 3.03 2.77 -11.69
CA LEU A 189 1.77 2.80 -12.44
C LEU A 189 1.36 4.24 -12.77
N TYR A 190 0.87 4.49 -13.97
CA TYR A 190 0.39 5.81 -14.36
C TYR A 190 -0.73 5.74 -15.40
N ASP A 191 -1.58 6.78 -15.40
CA ASP A 191 -2.61 7.00 -16.39
C ASP A 191 -2.07 7.98 -17.44
N ASN A 192 -2.11 7.60 -18.72
CA ASN A 192 -1.70 8.47 -19.82
C ASN A 192 -2.88 9.16 -20.53
N GLY A 193 -4.08 9.09 -19.93
CA GLY A 193 -5.32 9.65 -20.47
C GLY A 193 -6.05 8.75 -21.48
N VAL A 194 -5.43 7.64 -21.91
CA VAL A 194 -5.99 6.66 -22.84
C VAL A 194 -6.03 5.27 -22.22
N SER A 195 -5.03 4.94 -21.44
CA SER A 195 -4.86 3.62 -20.80
C SER A 195 -4.00 3.71 -19.56
N ILE A 196 -4.15 2.73 -18.69
CA ILE A 196 -3.25 2.56 -17.55
C ILE A 196 -2.00 1.82 -18.00
N LYS A 197 -0.85 2.39 -17.67
CA LYS A 197 0.48 1.88 -18.03
C LYS A 197 1.35 1.69 -16.81
N LYS A 198 2.45 0.94 -17.00
CA LYS A 198 3.51 0.83 -15.99
C LYS A 198 4.89 1.15 -16.56
N HIS A 199 5.79 1.59 -15.69
CA HIS A 199 7.22 1.49 -15.91
C HIS A 199 7.64 0.04 -15.64
N ALA A 200 8.09 -0.66 -16.66
CA ALA A 200 8.50 -2.06 -16.53
C ALA A 200 9.81 -2.18 -15.74
N TYR A 201 9.94 -3.27 -14.98
CA TYR A 201 11.20 -3.64 -14.37
C TYR A 201 12.17 -4.10 -15.45
N ASP A 202 13.33 -3.49 -15.46
CA ASP A 202 14.45 -3.84 -16.33
C ASP A 202 15.74 -3.58 -15.53
N GLU A 203 16.53 -4.62 -15.30
CA GLU A 203 17.78 -4.52 -14.52
C GLU A 203 18.86 -3.76 -15.28
N ASP A 204 18.83 -3.82 -16.61
CA ASP A 204 19.81 -3.20 -17.53
C ASP A 204 19.37 -1.80 -18.00
N ALA A 205 18.22 -1.30 -17.51
CA ALA A 205 17.73 -0.01 -17.94
C ALA A 205 18.68 1.14 -17.55
N GLU A 206 19.05 2.00 -18.50
CA GLU A 206 19.86 3.19 -18.26
C GLU A 206 19.22 4.15 -17.24
N VAL A 207 17.88 4.15 -17.18
CA VAL A 207 17.12 5.03 -16.27
C VAL A 207 16.21 4.19 -15.38
N SER A 208 16.48 4.21 -14.08
CA SER A 208 15.66 3.47 -13.10
C SER A 208 14.20 3.95 -13.07
N ILE A 209 13.28 3.07 -12.63
CA ILE A 209 11.85 3.43 -12.44
C ILE A 209 11.72 4.66 -11.53
N VAL A 210 12.44 4.71 -10.43
CA VAL A 210 12.40 5.84 -9.48
C VAL A 210 12.83 7.14 -10.17
N SER A 211 13.86 7.10 -11.03
CA SER A 211 14.30 8.26 -11.79
C SER A 211 13.26 8.69 -12.84
N GLN A 212 12.59 7.75 -13.48
CA GLN A 212 11.49 8.05 -14.41
C GLN A 212 10.30 8.71 -13.68
N VAL A 213 9.94 8.20 -12.50
CA VAL A 213 8.88 8.79 -11.65
C VAL A 213 9.25 10.21 -11.24
N ARG A 214 10.51 10.46 -10.78
CA ARG A 214 10.99 11.81 -10.46
C ARG A 214 10.91 12.77 -11.66
N MET A 215 11.27 12.32 -12.85
CA MET A 215 11.13 13.14 -14.07
C MET A 215 9.65 13.45 -14.38
N ASN A 216 8.77 12.47 -14.22
CA ASN A 216 7.34 12.66 -14.43
C ASN A 216 6.74 13.66 -13.43
N LEU A 217 7.07 13.57 -12.15
CA LEU A 217 6.62 14.50 -11.11
C LEU A 217 7.04 15.94 -11.40
N ARG A 218 8.28 16.19 -11.88
CA ARG A 218 8.73 17.52 -12.33
C ARG A 218 7.90 18.10 -13.49
N ASN A 219 7.22 17.24 -14.24
CA ASN A 219 6.33 17.61 -15.33
C ASN A 219 4.84 17.53 -14.94
N ASN A 220 4.51 17.56 -13.66
CA ASN A 220 3.17 17.41 -13.08
C ASN A 220 2.43 16.15 -13.57
N LYS A 221 3.17 15.05 -13.81
CA LYS A 221 2.62 13.75 -14.14
C LYS A 221 2.77 12.84 -12.93
N PHE A 222 1.67 12.63 -12.24
CA PHE A 222 1.67 11.82 -11.03
C PHE A 222 1.47 10.34 -11.33
N PRO A 223 2.07 9.43 -10.51
CA PRO A 223 1.74 8.02 -10.56
C PRO A 223 0.27 7.79 -10.17
N LEU A 224 -0.23 6.62 -10.48
CA LEU A 224 -1.54 6.18 -10.03
C LEU A 224 -1.50 5.95 -8.51
N PHE A 225 -2.28 6.74 -7.76
CA PHE A 225 -2.12 6.86 -6.32
C PHE A 225 -3.47 7.13 -5.63
N VAL A 226 -3.80 6.37 -4.59
CA VAL A 226 -5.03 6.50 -3.80
C VAL A 226 -4.67 6.84 -2.36
N SER A 227 -4.62 8.14 -2.05
CA SER A 227 -4.29 8.68 -0.71
C SER A 227 -5.38 9.58 -0.17
N GLU A 228 -6.59 9.41 -0.62
CA GLU A 228 -7.75 10.15 -0.14
C GLU A 228 -7.97 9.88 1.35
N PRO A 229 -8.38 10.91 2.14
CA PRO A 229 -8.36 10.83 3.60
C PRO A 229 -9.48 9.99 4.22
N THR A 230 -10.44 9.52 3.44
CA THR A 230 -11.54 8.67 3.94
C THR A 230 -11.76 7.46 3.06
N HIS A 231 -12.22 6.37 3.67
CA HIS A 231 -12.56 5.15 2.92
C HIS A 231 -13.61 5.38 1.82
N PHE A 232 -14.53 6.33 2.00
CA PHE A 232 -15.51 6.70 0.98
C PHE A 232 -14.83 7.33 -0.24
N LYS A 233 -14.00 8.36 -0.02
CA LYS A 233 -13.27 9.04 -1.11
C LYS A 233 -12.26 8.11 -1.79
N LYS A 234 -11.58 7.24 -1.03
CA LYS A 234 -10.73 6.18 -1.61
C LYS A 234 -11.56 5.26 -2.52
N SER A 235 -12.70 4.76 -2.04
CA SER A 235 -13.59 3.90 -2.82
C SER A 235 -14.12 4.59 -4.09
N GLU A 236 -14.50 5.87 -4.01
CA GLU A 236 -14.90 6.65 -5.19
C GLU A 236 -13.78 6.73 -6.21
N LYS A 237 -12.58 7.12 -5.80
CA LYS A 237 -11.42 7.21 -6.70
C LYS A 237 -11.07 5.86 -7.33
N ILE A 238 -11.09 4.78 -6.56
CA ILE A 238 -10.87 3.42 -7.06
C ILE A 238 -11.88 3.11 -8.17
N LYS A 239 -13.17 3.34 -7.93
CA LYS A 239 -14.24 3.04 -8.89
C LYS A 239 -14.18 3.87 -10.18
N HIS A 240 -13.56 5.05 -10.16
CA HIS A 240 -13.38 5.88 -11.36
C HIS A 240 -12.19 5.45 -12.23
N ASN A 241 -11.30 4.61 -11.72
CA ASN A 241 -10.17 4.10 -12.49
C ASN A 241 -10.38 2.63 -12.85
N PRO A 242 -10.42 2.27 -14.14
CA PRO A 242 -10.75 0.91 -14.59
C PRO A 242 -9.84 -0.18 -14.02
N TYR A 243 -8.54 0.09 -13.88
CA TYR A 243 -7.58 -0.84 -13.32
C TYR A 243 -7.80 -1.05 -11.81
N LEU A 244 -7.93 0.05 -11.06
CA LEU A 244 -8.13 -0.01 -9.63
C LEU A 244 -9.47 -0.68 -9.27
N ASP A 245 -10.54 -0.36 -9.99
CA ASP A 245 -11.86 -0.98 -9.82
C ASP A 245 -11.81 -2.49 -10.11
N TYR A 246 -11.10 -2.89 -11.16
CA TYR A 246 -10.89 -4.31 -11.44
C TYR A 246 -10.15 -5.01 -10.29
N CYS A 247 -9.02 -4.44 -9.83
CA CYS A 247 -8.25 -5.00 -8.71
C CYS A 247 -9.09 -5.10 -7.44
N PHE A 248 -9.85 -4.05 -7.13
CA PHE A 248 -10.72 -3.98 -5.96
C PHE A 248 -11.82 -5.04 -5.96
N ARG A 249 -12.47 -5.26 -7.10
CA ARG A 249 -13.51 -6.29 -7.26
C ARG A 249 -12.98 -7.71 -7.06
N GLN A 250 -11.68 -7.95 -7.29
CA GLN A 250 -11.08 -9.27 -7.03
C GLN A 250 -11.12 -9.66 -5.55
N LEU A 251 -11.18 -8.71 -4.62
CA LEU A 251 -11.32 -9.00 -3.18
C LEU A 251 -12.59 -9.77 -2.86
N LYS A 252 -13.70 -9.36 -3.45
CA LYS A 252 -15.00 -10.02 -3.23
C LYS A 252 -15.07 -11.44 -3.81
N GLN A 253 -14.25 -11.74 -4.81
CA GLN A 253 -14.23 -13.03 -5.49
C GLN A 253 -13.33 -14.07 -4.79
N LEU A 254 -12.67 -13.69 -3.68
CA LEU A 254 -11.77 -14.56 -2.95
C LEU A 254 -12.53 -15.68 -2.22
N ASN A 255 -11.89 -16.84 -2.18
CA ASN A 255 -12.23 -18.00 -1.35
C ASN A 255 -10.97 -18.47 -0.59
N GLY A 256 -11.07 -19.54 0.20
CA GLY A 256 -9.93 -20.05 0.96
C GLY A 256 -9.56 -19.17 2.13
N ASP A 257 -8.27 -18.92 2.34
CA ASP A 257 -7.76 -18.21 3.51
C ASP A 257 -7.00 -16.92 3.11
N MET A 258 -7.18 -15.87 3.90
CA MET A 258 -6.60 -14.56 3.65
C MET A 258 -5.64 -14.13 4.74
N PHE A 259 -4.40 -13.90 4.39
CA PHE A 259 -3.38 -13.30 5.27
C PHE A 259 -3.39 -11.79 5.10
N ILE A 260 -3.20 -11.05 6.18
CA ILE A 260 -3.05 -9.59 6.19
C ILE A 260 -1.78 -9.28 6.95
N PHE A 261 -0.76 -8.79 6.23
CA PHE A 261 0.55 -8.53 6.81
C PHE A 261 0.88 -7.04 6.83
N GLY A 262 1.26 -6.55 8.01
CA GLY A 262 1.77 -5.19 8.20
C GLY A 262 0.75 -4.08 7.99
N HIS A 263 -0.53 -4.32 8.35
CA HIS A 263 -1.62 -3.35 8.26
C HIS A 263 -2.20 -3.01 9.62
N SER A 264 -2.46 -1.72 9.89
CA SER A 264 -2.96 -1.20 11.17
C SER A 264 -4.49 -1.30 11.34
N PHE A 265 -5.23 -1.66 10.32
CA PHE A 265 -6.70 -1.61 10.28
C PHE A 265 -7.26 -0.22 10.60
N ASP A 266 -6.66 0.81 9.98
CA ASP A 266 -7.17 2.16 10.08
C ASP A 266 -8.54 2.30 9.39
N GLU A 267 -9.40 3.20 9.91
CA GLU A 267 -10.74 3.44 9.38
C GLU A 267 -10.69 3.96 7.91
N SER A 268 -9.61 4.64 7.53
CA SER A 268 -9.41 5.13 6.16
C SER A 268 -9.35 4.01 5.10
N ASP A 269 -9.04 2.78 5.51
CA ASP A 269 -8.97 1.59 4.64
C ASP A 269 -10.15 0.62 4.82
N LYS A 270 -11.17 1.00 5.57
CA LYS A 270 -12.34 0.16 5.84
C LYS A 270 -13.01 -0.38 4.57
N HIS A 271 -12.99 0.35 3.47
CA HIS A 271 -13.54 -0.08 2.18
C HIS A 271 -12.94 -1.41 1.69
N ILE A 272 -11.65 -1.68 1.97
CA ILE A 272 -10.98 -2.94 1.64
C ILE A 272 -11.58 -4.09 2.46
N PHE A 273 -11.74 -3.89 3.77
CA PHE A 273 -12.25 -4.91 4.69
C PHE A 273 -13.74 -5.18 4.48
N ASP A 274 -14.50 -4.16 4.05
CA ASP A 274 -15.91 -4.34 3.68
C ASP A 274 -16.09 -5.27 2.47
N GLU A 275 -15.19 -5.25 1.48
CA GLU A 275 -15.20 -6.22 0.39
C GLU A 275 -14.70 -7.59 0.85
N LEU A 276 -13.63 -7.66 1.64
CA LEU A 276 -13.07 -8.92 2.14
C LEU A 276 -14.06 -9.69 3.02
N LYS A 277 -14.75 -9.05 3.95
CA LYS A 277 -15.75 -9.74 4.79
C LYS A 277 -16.93 -10.30 4.01
N ASN A 278 -17.27 -9.68 2.86
CA ASN A 278 -18.33 -10.10 1.96
C ASN A 278 -17.88 -11.16 0.93
N SER A 279 -16.60 -11.57 0.96
CA SER A 279 -16.06 -12.64 0.13
C SER A 279 -16.37 -14.03 0.69
N SER A 280 -15.99 -15.08 -0.06
CA SER A 280 -16.05 -16.48 0.40
C SER A 280 -14.79 -16.92 1.15
N VAL A 281 -13.99 -15.98 1.68
CA VAL A 281 -12.85 -16.28 2.54
C VAL A 281 -13.32 -16.98 3.82
N ASN A 282 -12.66 -18.08 4.19
CA ASN A 282 -13.02 -18.89 5.37
C ASN A 282 -12.50 -18.24 6.65
N ARG A 283 -11.23 -17.85 6.65
CA ARG A 283 -10.52 -17.33 7.82
C ARG A 283 -9.51 -16.26 7.44
N PHE A 284 -9.31 -15.30 8.34
CA PHE A 284 -8.30 -14.26 8.22
C PHE A 284 -7.16 -14.50 9.20
N TYR A 285 -5.92 -14.40 8.72
CA TYR A 285 -4.69 -14.44 9.51
C TYR A 285 -4.05 -13.07 9.50
N VAL A 286 -3.99 -12.40 10.66
CA VAL A 286 -3.55 -11.02 10.78
C VAL A 286 -2.23 -10.95 11.55
N SER A 287 -1.22 -10.33 10.96
CA SER A 287 0.08 -10.13 11.62
C SER A 287 0.01 -9.01 12.67
N ILE A 288 0.64 -9.24 13.81
CA ILE A 288 0.86 -8.23 14.86
C ILE A 288 2.37 -8.15 15.12
N TYR A 289 2.92 -6.94 15.13
CA TYR A 289 4.33 -6.68 15.41
C TYR A 289 4.53 -6.19 16.84
N GLY A 290 5.50 -6.77 17.56
CA GLY A 290 5.85 -6.39 18.92
C GLY A 290 4.86 -6.85 19.98
N ASN A 291 4.74 -6.07 21.04
CA ASN A 291 3.89 -6.43 22.19
C ASN A 291 2.40 -6.35 21.84
N GLU A 292 1.71 -7.50 21.85
CA GLU A 292 0.26 -7.59 21.58
C GLU A 292 -0.62 -6.75 22.51
N ASN A 293 -0.12 -6.44 23.72
CA ASN A 293 -0.84 -5.65 24.72
C ASN A 293 -0.53 -4.14 24.64
N SER A 294 0.25 -3.68 23.67
CA SER A 294 0.41 -2.24 23.44
C SER A 294 -0.91 -1.61 22.99
N GLU A 295 -1.13 -0.34 23.34
CA GLU A 295 -2.36 0.40 22.99
C GLU A 295 -2.61 0.34 21.46
N HIS A 296 -1.56 0.52 20.67
CA HIS A 296 -1.65 0.43 19.21
C HIS A 296 -2.14 -0.96 18.74
N ASN A 297 -1.54 -2.04 19.27
CA ASN A 297 -1.89 -3.41 18.87
C ASN A 297 -3.27 -3.82 19.38
N LEU A 298 -3.66 -3.40 20.59
CA LEU A 298 -5.02 -3.62 21.10
C LEU A 298 -6.07 -2.97 20.19
N ARG A 299 -5.82 -1.74 19.71
CA ARG A 299 -6.69 -1.06 18.74
C ARG A 299 -6.71 -1.80 17.39
N THR A 300 -5.57 -2.20 16.86
CA THR A 300 -5.46 -2.99 15.62
C THR A 300 -6.26 -4.30 15.72
N ILE A 301 -6.10 -5.04 16.80
CA ILE A 301 -6.83 -6.29 17.09
C ILE A 301 -8.35 -6.06 17.17
N ALA A 302 -8.78 -5.01 17.86
CA ALA A 302 -10.19 -4.66 18.00
C ALA A 302 -10.80 -4.28 16.65
N ASN A 303 -10.11 -3.44 15.87
CA ASN A 303 -10.54 -3.03 14.53
C ASN A 303 -10.61 -4.23 13.57
N ALA A 304 -9.58 -5.10 13.56
CA ALA A 304 -9.56 -6.28 12.72
C ALA A 304 -10.78 -7.18 12.99
N ARG A 305 -11.08 -7.46 14.25
CA ARG A 305 -12.27 -8.23 14.64
C ARG A 305 -13.58 -7.55 14.22
N THR A 306 -13.66 -6.23 14.34
CA THR A 306 -14.87 -5.45 14.01
C THR A 306 -15.08 -5.38 12.49
N PHE A 307 -14.04 -5.06 11.72
CA PHE A 307 -14.14 -4.85 10.29
C PHE A 307 -14.35 -6.16 9.51
N LEU A 308 -13.80 -7.27 10.02
CA LEU A 308 -13.92 -8.58 9.38
C LEU A 308 -15.09 -9.43 9.92
N ALA A 309 -15.81 -8.96 10.94
CA ALA A 309 -16.98 -9.70 11.46
C ALA A 309 -18.00 -10.01 10.35
N PRO A 310 -18.63 -11.20 10.35
CA PRO A 310 -18.57 -12.25 11.38
C PRO A 310 -17.49 -13.33 11.12
N LYS A 311 -16.48 -13.07 10.31
CA LYS A 311 -15.44 -14.03 9.94
C LYS A 311 -14.46 -14.31 11.09
N ASP A 312 -13.87 -15.51 11.08
CA ASP A 312 -12.82 -15.89 12.02
C ASP A 312 -11.53 -15.12 11.75
N VAL A 313 -10.92 -14.57 12.81
CA VAL A 313 -9.63 -13.86 12.76
C VAL A 313 -8.64 -14.49 13.71
N VAL A 314 -7.54 -14.98 13.18
CA VAL A 314 -6.40 -15.54 13.91
C VAL A 314 -5.24 -14.55 13.85
N PHE A 315 -4.61 -14.26 14.99
CA PHE A 315 -3.45 -13.35 15.05
C PHE A 315 -2.15 -14.14 15.13
N PHE A 316 -1.15 -13.72 14.33
CA PHE A 316 0.19 -14.31 14.33
C PHE A 316 1.28 -13.24 14.51
N SER A 317 2.44 -13.66 15.07
CA SER A 317 3.60 -12.75 15.24
C SER A 317 4.21 -12.39 13.89
N ALA A 318 4.26 -11.08 13.58
CA ALA A 318 4.95 -10.57 12.41
C ALA A 318 6.45 -10.87 12.45
N GLU A 319 7.06 -10.86 13.64
CA GLU A 319 8.50 -11.13 13.86
C GLU A 319 8.87 -12.58 13.56
N SER A 320 7.90 -13.51 13.58
CA SER A 320 8.12 -14.91 13.21
C SER A 320 8.06 -15.14 11.69
N THR A 321 7.92 -14.07 10.89
CA THR A 321 7.75 -14.15 9.44
C THR A 321 9.06 -13.78 8.72
N PRO A 322 9.72 -14.72 8.04
CA PRO A 322 10.95 -14.44 7.32
C PRO A 322 10.65 -13.73 5.98
N ILE A 323 10.64 -12.41 5.95
CA ILE A 323 10.35 -11.64 4.72
C ILE A 323 11.62 -11.15 4.04
N TRP A 324 12.41 -10.30 4.73
CA TRP A 324 13.65 -9.73 4.21
C TRP A 324 14.88 -10.22 4.97
N ARG A 325 14.68 -10.94 6.06
CA ARG A 325 15.72 -11.48 6.94
C ARG A 325 15.26 -12.82 7.49
N VAL A 326 16.21 -13.62 7.93
CA VAL A 326 15.92 -14.85 8.69
C VAL A 326 15.20 -14.43 9.98
N ALA A 327 14.07 -15.08 10.28
CA ALA A 327 13.26 -14.81 11.49
C ALA A 327 13.91 -15.40 12.75
#